data_e49a8648a57193c4e9a1cfc2738afbf3
#
_entry.id   e49a8648a57193c4e9a1cfc2738afbf3
#
_cell.length_a   1.000
_cell.length_b   1.000
_cell.length_c   1.000
_cell.angle_alpha   90.00
_cell.angle_beta   90.00
_cell.angle_gamma   90.00
#
_symmetry.space_group_name_H-M   'P 1'
#
loop_
_entity.id
_entity.type
_entity.pdbx_description
1 polymer ?
#
loop_
_entity_poly.entity_id
_entity_poly.type
_entity_poly.pdbx_seq_one_letter_code
_entity_poly.pdbx_strand_id
1 'polypeptide(L)'
;IRKEGVKGPSGELLRVEIFAHGALCVAVSGKCHMSLAAYNSSANRGACFQNCRRAYRVTDEETGNELVIDNKYVMSPKDLCTIPVLDQLLDAGVSVLKLEGRGRSSDYVRTVTSVYREAARACQDGTFSSDRAEAWMKRLESVFNRGFWQGGYYLGVKWGEWSGSANSRAALLKINIARVENFYKKNGVAALFLEAGGLSA
;
A
#
# COMPACT_ATOMS: atom_id res chain seq x y z
N ILE A 1 10.15 -15.03 19.05
CA ILE A 1 8.91 -15.83 19.14
C ILE A 1 9.14 -17.24 18.61
N ARG A 2 9.57 -17.44 17.35
CA ARG A 2 9.79 -18.80 16.82
C ARG A 2 10.99 -19.51 17.43
N LYS A 3 12.12 -18.84 17.61
CA LYS A 3 13.32 -19.40 18.26
C LYS A 3 13.05 -19.78 19.73
N GLU A 4 12.18 -19.06 20.40
CA GLU A 4 11.83 -19.26 21.80
C GLU A 4 10.69 -20.27 21.99
N GLY A 5 10.08 -20.75 20.90
CA GLY A 5 9.02 -21.74 20.95
C GLY A 5 7.74 -21.28 21.63
N VAL A 6 7.42 -19.96 21.59
CA VAL A 6 6.22 -19.42 22.23
C VAL A 6 4.97 -20.05 21.61
N LYS A 7 4.15 -20.68 22.46
CA LYS A 7 2.94 -21.39 22.07
C LYS A 7 1.69 -20.62 22.50
N GLY A 8 0.65 -20.72 21.68
CA GLY A 8 -0.69 -20.27 21.99
C GLY A 8 -1.46 -21.23 22.90
N PRO A 9 -2.72 -20.89 23.27
CA PRO A 9 -3.55 -21.74 24.12
C PRO A 9 -3.81 -23.15 23.60
N SER A 10 -3.77 -23.33 22.27
CA SER A 10 -3.91 -24.63 21.59
C SER A 10 -2.65 -25.49 21.63
N GLY A 11 -1.54 -25.03 22.20
CA GLY A 11 -0.25 -25.71 22.19
C GLY A 11 0.54 -25.57 20.89
N GLU A 12 -0.01 -24.93 19.86
CA GLU A 12 0.69 -24.66 18.60
C GLU A 12 1.56 -23.41 18.71
N LEU A 13 2.62 -23.33 17.89
CA LEU A 13 3.45 -22.13 17.81
C LEU A 13 2.63 -20.92 17.41
N LEU A 14 2.85 -19.81 18.11
CA LEU A 14 2.22 -18.52 17.80
C LEU A 14 2.52 -18.13 16.35
N ARG A 15 1.47 -17.77 15.64
CA ARG A 15 1.60 -17.20 14.29
C ARG A 15 2.02 -15.74 14.38
N VAL A 16 2.94 -15.35 13.51
CA VAL A 16 3.41 -13.96 13.41
C VAL A 16 2.80 -13.34 12.18
N GLU A 17 1.97 -12.32 12.37
CA GLU A 17 1.43 -11.49 11.29
C GLU A 17 2.26 -10.21 11.16
N ILE A 18 2.60 -9.83 9.93
CA ILE A 18 3.21 -8.55 9.61
C ILE A 18 2.45 -7.84 8.48
N PHE A 19 2.48 -6.53 8.46
CA PHE A 19 2.11 -5.77 7.26
C PHE A 19 3.14 -6.03 6.17
N ALA A 20 2.70 -6.53 5.02
CA ALA A 20 3.57 -6.85 3.89
C ALA A 20 3.45 -5.84 2.75
N HIS A 21 2.28 -5.22 2.57
CA HIS A 21 2.04 -4.27 1.49
C HIS A 21 0.97 -3.26 1.84
N GLY A 22 1.17 -2.02 1.39
CA GLY A 22 0.15 -0.98 1.40
C GLY A 22 0.58 0.32 2.06
N ALA A 23 -0.39 1.20 2.25
CA ALA A 23 -0.17 2.55 2.74
C ALA A 23 0.34 2.56 4.20
N LEU A 24 1.44 3.25 4.42
CA LEU A 24 1.94 3.54 5.74
C LEU A 24 1.26 4.79 6.33
N CYS A 25 1.02 4.76 7.64
CA CYS A 25 0.48 5.89 8.39
C CYS A 25 1.62 6.68 9.04
N VAL A 26 1.57 8.01 8.96
CA VAL A 26 2.50 8.90 9.69
C VAL A 26 2.26 8.87 11.20
N ALA A 27 1.01 8.53 11.61
CA ALA A 27 0.63 8.49 13.01
C ALA A 27 0.75 7.07 13.59
N VAL A 28 1.31 6.97 14.79
CA VAL A 28 1.42 5.69 15.50
C VAL A 28 0.05 5.14 15.84
N SER A 29 -0.21 3.89 15.46
CA SER A 29 -1.46 3.17 15.77
C SER A 29 -2.74 3.91 15.36
N GLY A 30 -2.68 4.75 14.32
CA GLY A 30 -3.83 5.54 13.86
C GLY A 30 -4.27 6.67 14.80
N LYS A 31 -3.50 6.98 15.84
CA LYS A 31 -3.75 8.12 16.74
C LYS A 31 -3.35 9.43 16.07
N CYS A 32 -4.14 9.84 15.08
CA CYS A 32 -3.83 11.01 14.26
C CYS A 32 -4.42 12.30 14.86
N HIS A 33 -3.59 13.06 15.56
CA HIS A 33 -4.00 14.37 16.10
C HIS A 33 -4.34 15.39 15.01
N MET A 34 -3.77 15.29 13.80
CA MET A 34 -4.10 16.18 12.69
C MET A 34 -5.56 16.02 12.25
N SER A 35 -6.06 14.78 12.13
CA SER A 35 -7.47 14.55 11.81
C SER A 35 -8.38 14.99 12.98
N LEU A 36 -7.93 14.79 14.21
CA LEU A 36 -8.69 15.16 15.40
C LEU A 36 -8.79 16.69 15.52
N ALA A 37 -7.67 17.41 15.45
CA ALA A 37 -7.64 18.86 15.63
C ALA A 37 -8.32 19.60 14.49
N ALA A 38 -8.08 19.21 13.22
CA ALA A 38 -8.61 19.91 12.07
C ALA A 38 -10.09 19.61 11.77
N TYR A 39 -10.58 18.41 12.12
CA TYR A 39 -11.91 17.94 11.68
C TYR A 39 -12.72 17.26 12.78
N ASN A 40 -12.24 17.25 14.02
CA ASN A 40 -12.85 16.47 15.11
C ASN A 40 -13.14 15.02 14.71
N SER A 41 -12.20 14.39 13.98
CA SER A 41 -12.38 13.10 13.34
C SER A 41 -11.31 12.10 13.75
N SER A 42 -11.72 10.88 14.09
CA SER A 42 -10.82 9.84 14.59
C SER A 42 -10.40 8.89 13.46
N ALA A 43 -9.13 8.93 13.08
CA ALA A 43 -8.57 8.08 12.04
C ALA A 43 -8.62 6.58 12.39
N ASN A 44 -8.38 6.19 13.65
CA ASN A 44 -8.45 4.81 14.10
C ASN A 44 -9.89 4.27 14.20
N ARG A 45 -10.89 5.15 14.17
CA ARG A 45 -12.31 4.78 14.03
C ARG A 45 -12.79 4.76 12.57
N GLY A 46 -11.86 4.81 11.61
CA GLY A 46 -12.18 4.74 10.19
C GLY A 46 -12.34 6.08 9.48
N ALA A 47 -12.36 7.21 10.20
CA ALA A 47 -12.59 8.55 9.64
C ALA A 47 -11.25 9.30 9.44
N CYS A 48 -10.39 8.80 8.57
CA CYS A 48 -9.11 9.41 8.21
C CYS A 48 -9.28 10.37 7.03
N PHE A 49 -8.99 11.65 7.22
CA PHE A 49 -9.02 12.67 6.17
C PHE A 49 -7.73 12.78 5.34
N GLN A 50 -6.76 11.92 5.61
CA GLN A 50 -5.48 11.88 4.89
C GLN A 50 -4.74 13.22 4.84
N ASN A 51 -4.79 14.03 5.90
CA ASN A 51 -4.11 15.32 5.98
C ASN A 51 -2.61 15.22 5.68
N CYS A 52 -1.96 14.16 6.15
CA CYS A 52 -0.55 13.89 5.87
C CYS A 52 -0.22 13.72 4.37
N ARG A 53 -1.23 13.60 3.51
CA ARG A 53 -1.07 13.43 2.05
C ARG A 53 -1.25 14.75 1.27
N ARG A 54 -1.33 15.87 1.98
CA ARG A 54 -1.42 17.22 1.39
C ARG A 54 -0.04 17.84 1.28
N ALA A 55 0.06 18.87 0.43
CA ALA A 55 1.22 19.75 0.41
C ALA A 55 1.16 20.71 1.59
N TYR A 56 2.29 20.94 2.24
CA TYR A 56 2.41 21.89 3.36
C TYR A 56 3.54 22.88 3.10
N ARG A 57 3.37 24.08 3.62
CA ARG A 57 4.43 25.07 3.81
C ARG A 57 4.74 25.10 5.30
N VAL A 58 6.00 24.96 5.67
CA VAL A 58 6.45 24.98 7.06
C VAL A 58 7.35 26.20 7.23
N THR A 59 6.95 27.10 8.12
CA THR A 59 7.71 28.32 8.46
C THR A 59 8.13 28.24 9.92
N ASP A 60 9.38 28.52 10.21
CA ASP A 60 9.88 28.67 11.56
C ASP A 60 9.40 30.03 12.10
N GLU A 61 8.61 30.02 13.17
CA GLU A 61 8.00 31.25 13.70
C GLU A 61 9.02 32.18 14.37
N GLU A 62 10.15 31.64 14.86
CA GLU A 62 11.19 32.45 15.55
C GLU A 62 12.09 33.13 14.53
N THR A 63 12.46 32.45 13.46
CA THR A 63 13.42 32.96 12.48
C THR A 63 12.77 33.49 11.21
N GLY A 64 11.51 33.15 10.96
CA GLY A 64 10.81 33.44 9.71
C GLY A 64 11.30 32.62 8.52
N ASN A 65 12.24 31.71 8.72
CA ASN A 65 12.78 30.88 7.67
C ASN A 65 11.73 29.86 7.22
N GLU A 66 11.41 29.87 5.92
CA GLU A 66 10.67 28.76 5.32
C GLU A 66 11.60 27.56 5.16
N LEU A 67 11.20 26.43 5.69
CA LEU A 67 11.79 25.17 5.27
C LEU A 67 11.44 24.99 3.79
N VAL A 68 12.37 25.34 2.93
CA VAL A 68 12.32 24.98 1.50
C VAL A 68 12.54 23.47 1.45
N ILE A 69 11.44 22.76 1.59
CA ILE A 69 11.42 21.32 1.46
C ILE A 69 11.18 21.08 -0.02
N ASP A 70 12.14 20.49 -0.71
CA ASP A 70 12.01 20.06 -2.11
C ASP A 70 10.83 19.12 -2.33
N ASN A 71 10.31 18.58 -1.23
CA ASN A 71 9.16 17.71 -1.20
C ASN A 71 7.99 18.35 -0.47
N LYS A 72 7.00 18.86 -1.20
CA LYS A 72 5.75 19.44 -0.67
C LYS A 72 4.93 18.46 0.20
N TYR A 73 5.22 17.18 0.14
CA TYR A 73 4.49 16.09 0.84
C TYR A 73 5.28 15.51 2.00
N VAL A 74 5.80 16.37 2.83
CA VAL A 74 6.72 16.08 3.96
C VAL A 74 6.24 15.05 4.98
N MET A 75 4.94 14.80 5.02
CA MET A 75 4.33 13.81 5.91
C MET A 75 3.70 12.64 5.16
N SER A 76 3.93 12.53 3.86
CA SER A 76 3.37 11.47 3.02
C SER A 76 4.40 10.36 2.79
N PRO A 77 4.41 9.27 3.57
CA PRO A 77 5.33 8.18 3.35
C PRO A 77 5.01 7.42 2.07
N LYS A 78 6.04 6.81 1.49
CA LYS A 78 5.88 5.78 0.45
C LYS A 78 5.07 4.61 0.99
N ASP A 79 4.50 3.83 0.08
CA ASP A 79 3.79 2.62 0.46
C ASP A 79 4.79 1.49 0.79
N LEU A 80 4.48 0.68 1.78
CA LEU A 80 5.27 -0.50 2.12
C LEU A 80 5.16 -1.54 1.00
N CYS A 81 6.30 -2.14 0.63
CA CYS A 81 6.34 -3.31 -0.24
C CYS A 81 7.48 -4.23 0.19
N THR A 82 7.15 -5.45 0.58
CA THR A 82 8.13 -6.43 1.08
C THR A 82 8.53 -7.48 0.04
N ILE A 83 8.07 -7.38 -1.20
CA ILE A 83 8.40 -8.36 -2.25
C ILE A 83 9.91 -8.60 -2.38
N PRO A 84 10.79 -7.57 -2.40
CA PRO A 84 12.23 -7.80 -2.57
C PRO A 84 12.91 -8.61 -1.45
N VAL A 85 12.25 -8.75 -0.30
CA VAL A 85 12.80 -9.40 0.91
C VAL A 85 11.81 -10.42 1.50
N LEU A 86 10.86 -10.87 0.70
CA LEU A 86 9.80 -11.74 1.18
C LEU A 86 10.30 -13.09 1.64
N ASP A 87 11.27 -13.66 0.94
CA ASP A 87 11.96 -14.88 1.29
C ASP A 87 12.57 -14.80 2.70
N GLN A 88 13.32 -13.74 2.99
CA GLN A 88 13.94 -13.52 4.29
C GLN A 88 12.91 -13.40 5.42
N LEU A 89 11.78 -12.74 5.16
CA LEU A 89 10.69 -12.59 6.14
C LEU A 89 10.00 -13.92 6.43
N LEU A 90 9.76 -14.74 5.41
CA LEU A 90 9.16 -16.07 5.57
C LEU A 90 10.14 -17.00 6.30
N ASP A 91 11.43 -16.99 5.97
CA ASP A 91 12.47 -17.76 6.63
C ASP A 91 12.64 -17.37 8.11
N ALA A 92 12.47 -16.09 8.42
CA ALA A 92 12.44 -15.59 9.80
C ALA A 92 11.21 -16.08 10.59
N GLY A 93 10.24 -16.72 9.91
CA GLY A 93 9.07 -17.34 10.52
C GLY A 93 7.79 -16.53 10.51
N VAL A 94 7.70 -15.52 9.67
CA VAL A 94 6.42 -14.87 9.40
C VAL A 94 5.43 -15.88 8.83
N SER A 95 4.23 -15.91 9.39
CA SER A 95 3.20 -16.89 9.05
C SER A 95 2.01 -16.29 8.32
N VAL A 96 1.79 -14.99 8.49
CA VAL A 96 0.66 -14.26 7.90
C VAL A 96 1.13 -12.94 7.32
N LEU A 97 0.82 -12.73 6.05
CA LEU A 97 1.12 -11.50 5.33
C LEU A 97 -0.15 -10.63 5.26
N LYS A 98 -0.13 -9.48 5.91
CA LYS A 98 -1.24 -8.54 5.88
C LYS A 98 -1.06 -7.54 4.74
N LEU A 99 -2.03 -7.53 3.82
CA LEU A 99 -2.07 -6.64 2.67
C LEU A 99 -3.12 -5.54 2.93
N GLU A 100 -2.70 -4.28 2.92
CA GLU A 100 -3.59 -3.16 3.16
C GLU A 100 -4.20 -2.67 1.84
N GLY A 101 -5.52 -2.74 1.74
CA GLY A 101 -6.26 -2.34 0.54
C GLY A 101 -7.54 -1.55 0.83
N ARG A 102 -7.75 -1.08 2.06
CA ARG A 102 -8.93 -0.29 2.42
C ARG A 102 -8.99 1.01 1.62
N GLY A 103 -10.12 1.26 0.97
CA GLY A 103 -10.28 2.42 0.11
C GLY A 103 -9.52 2.33 -1.22
N ARG A 104 -9.06 1.15 -1.60
CA ARG A 104 -8.45 0.87 -2.89
C ARG A 104 -9.45 0.23 -3.85
N SER A 105 -9.15 0.33 -5.16
CA SER A 105 -9.97 -0.33 -6.19
C SER A 105 -9.85 -1.84 -6.12
N SER A 106 -10.86 -2.55 -6.61
CA SER A 106 -10.84 -4.01 -6.72
C SER A 106 -9.64 -4.55 -7.51
N ASP A 107 -9.23 -3.82 -8.51
CA ASP A 107 -8.07 -4.11 -9.34
C ASP A 107 -6.74 -4.05 -8.56
N TYR A 108 -6.58 -3.03 -7.71
CA TYR A 108 -5.44 -2.98 -6.77
C TYR A 108 -5.41 -4.21 -5.87
N VAL A 109 -6.53 -4.53 -5.21
CA VAL A 109 -6.62 -5.67 -4.30
C VAL A 109 -6.31 -6.97 -5.04
N ARG A 110 -6.87 -7.16 -6.23
CA ARG A 110 -6.63 -8.34 -7.06
C ARG A 110 -5.15 -8.47 -7.45
N THR A 111 -4.54 -7.40 -7.94
CA THR A 111 -3.14 -7.41 -8.38
C THR A 111 -2.20 -7.68 -7.21
N VAL A 112 -2.35 -6.95 -6.11
CA VAL A 112 -1.51 -7.12 -4.91
C VAL A 112 -1.64 -8.55 -4.35
N THR A 113 -2.87 -9.04 -4.17
CA THR A 113 -3.10 -10.39 -3.64
C THR A 113 -2.53 -11.47 -4.56
N SER A 114 -2.69 -11.34 -5.87
CA SER A 114 -2.15 -12.28 -6.85
C SER A 114 -0.63 -12.34 -6.79
N VAL A 115 0.04 -11.17 -6.78
CA VAL A 115 1.50 -11.08 -6.70
C VAL A 115 2.03 -11.71 -5.42
N TYR A 116 1.47 -11.35 -4.26
CA TYR A 116 1.95 -11.90 -2.99
C TYR A 116 1.69 -13.40 -2.85
N ARG A 117 0.59 -13.91 -3.41
CA ARG A 117 0.33 -15.35 -3.46
C ARG A 117 1.35 -16.09 -4.33
N GLU A 118 1.68 -15.54 -5.50
CA GLU A 118 2.68 -16.11 -6.40
C GLU A 118 4.08 -16.09 -5.75
N ALA A 119 4.45 -14.96 -5.14
CA ALA A 119 5.74 -14.81 -4.47
C ALA A 119 5.89 -15.74 -3.26
N ALA A 120 4.84 -15.86 -2.42
CA ALA A 120 4.86 -16.78 -1.28
C ALA A 120 4.99 -18.25 -1.72
N ARG A 121 4.30 -18.65 -2.80
CA ARG A 121 4.48 -19.99 -3.39
C ARG A 121 5.90 -20.20 -3.89
N ALA A 122 6.46 -19.22 -4.58
CA ALA A 122 7.83 -19.30 -5.07
C ALA A 122 8.85 -19.46 -3.93
N CYS A 123 8.64 -18.82 -2.78
CA CYS A 123 9.46 -19.06 -1.59
C CYS A 123 9.31 -20.50 -1.09
N GLN A 124 8.07 -21.03 -1.02
CA GLN A 124 7.81 -22.41 -0.59
C GLN A 124 8.43 -23.45 -1.52
N ASP A 125 8.38 -23.18 -2.83
CA ASP A 125 8.89 -24.08 -3.87
C ASP A 125 10.40 -23.89 -4.12
N GLY A 126 11.08 -22.98 -3.40
CA GLY A 126 12.50 -22.66 -3.59
C GLY A 126 12.82 -22.01 -4.94
N THR A 127 11.82 -21.43 -5.61
CA THR A 127 11.97 -20.80 -6.94
C THR A 127 11.93 -19.27 -6.88
N PHE A 128 11.98 -18.68 -5.69
CA PHE A 128 12.08 -17.22 -5.53
C PHE A 128 13.44 -16.74 -6.06
N SER A 129 13.43 -15.65 -6.83
CA SER A 129 14.64 -15.01 -7.35
C SER A 129 14.45 -13.50 -7.49
N SER A 130 15.55 -12.76 -7.58
CA SER A 130 15.55 -11.30 -7.82
C SER A 130 14.83 -10.93 -9.11
N ASP A 131 15.03 -11.68 -10.20
CA ASP A 131 14.38 -11.42 -11.49
C ASP A 131 12.85 -11.57 -11.38
N ARG A 132 12.39 -12.57 -10.65
CA ARG A 132 10.96 -12.75 -10.37
C ARG A 132 10.42 -11.63 -9.49
N ALA A 133 11.20 -11.21 -8.49
CA ALA A 133 10.83 -10.10 -7.63
C ALA A 133 10.67 -8.80 -8.42
N GLU A 134 11.59 -8.51 -9.35
CA GLU A 134 11.48 -7.36 -10.26
C GLU A 134 10.24 -7.44 -11.16
N ALA A 135 9.92 -8.61 -11.71
CA ALA A 135 8.72 -8.81 -12.50
C ALA A 135 7.44 -8.55 -11.69
N TRP A 136 7.39 -9.01 -10.44
CA TRP A 136 6.28 -8.72 -9.53
C TRP A 136 6.21 -7.23 -9.16
N MET A 137 7.36 -6.58 -8.93
CA MET A 137 7.41 -5.14 -8.67
C MET A 137 6.80 -4.34 -9.82
N LYS A 138 7.14 -4.65 -11.09
CA LYS A 138 6.54 -4.00 -12.27
C LYS A 138 5.02 -4.15 -12.30
N ARG A 139 4.49 -5.32 -11.92
CA ARG A 139 3.04 -5.54 -11.81
C ARG A 139 2.42 -4.70 -10.70
N LEU A 140 3.08 -4.56 -9.55
CA LEU A 140 2.61 -3.71 -8.46
C LEU A 140 2.63 -2.22 -8.82
N GLU A 141 3.62 -1.80 -9.61
CA GLU A 141 3.71 -0.42 -10.12
C GLU A 141 2.59 -0.05 -11.09
N SER A 142 1.94 -1.03 -11.72
CA SER A 142 0.82 -0.78 -12.64
C SER A 142 -0.46 -0.32 -11.95
N VAL A 143 -0.61 -0.61 -10.67
CA VAL A 143 -1.76 -0.19 -9.86
C VAL A 143 -1.41 0.97 -8.91
N PHE A 144 -2.41 1.52 -8.24
CA PHE A 144 -2.20 2.65 -7.33
C PHE A 144 -1.04 2.41 -6.36
N ASN A 145 -0.05 3.32 -6.35
CA ASN A 145 1.02 3.34 -5.35
C ASN A 145 1.55 4.78 -5.19
N ARG A 146 2.31 5.03 -4.12
CA ARG A 146 3.00 6.29 -3.84
C ARG A 146 4.52 6.18 -3.98
N GLY A 147 4.97 5.26 -4.81
CA GLY A 147 6.31 4.73 -4.77
C GLY A 147 6.46 3.73 -3.63
N PHE A 148 7.31 2.75 -3.81
CA PHE A 148 7.50 1.70 -2.82
C PHE A 148 8.71 1.96 -1.94
N TRP A 149 8.50 1.77 -0.65
CA TRP A 149 9.57 1.61 0.30
C TRP A 149 9.86 0.12 0.45
N GLN A 150 11.03 -0.28 0.02
CA GLN A 150 11.38 -1.67 -0.23
C GLN A 150 11.88 -2.41 1.02
N GLY A 151 11.10 -2.38 2.09
CA GLY A 151 11.31 -3.30 3.21
C GLY A 151 12.47 -2.99 4.17
N GLY A 152 13.20 -1.90 3.98
CA GLY A 152 14.27 -1.50 4.92
C GLY A 152 13.79 -1.33 6.36
N TYR A 153 12.50 -1.13 6.57
CA TYR A 153 11.85 -1.09 7.88
C TYR A 153 12.09 -2.37 8.69
N TYR A 154 11.81 -3.54 8.12
CA TYR A 154 11.99 -4.82 8.81
C TYR A 154 13.45 -5.25 8.92
N LEU A 155 14.31 -4.74 8.03
CA LEU A 155 15.74 -5.06 8.02
C LEU A 155 16.58 -4.05 8.79
N GLY A 156 15.97 -3.00 9.37
CA GLY A 156 16.67 -1.99 10.15
C GLY A 156 17.58 -1.05 9.36
N VAL A 157 17.50 -1.07 8.03
CA VAL A 157 18.38 -0.27 7.15
C VAL A 157 17.90 1.16 7.00
N LYS A 158 16.58 1.35 6.86
CA LYS A 158 15.96 2.67 6.71
C LYS A 158 14.53 2.64 7.22
N TRP A 159 14.19 3.56 8.11
CA TRP A 159 12.90 3.56 8.83
C TRP A 159 11.73 4.15 8.06
N GLY A 160 11.95 4.79 6.94
CA GLY A 160 10.91 5.32 6.08
C GLY A 160 11.44 6.20 4.96
N GLU A 161 10.61 6.38 3.94
CA GLU A 161 10.86 7.29 2.83
C GLU A 161 9.59 8.08 2.51
N TRP A 162 9.78 9.35 2.13
CA TRP A 162 8.68 10.20 1.70
C TRP A 162 8.30 9.95 0.23
N SER A 163 7.01 10.04 -0.08
CA SER A 163 6.52 9.74 -1.43
C SER A 163 6.95 10.77 -2.49
N GLY A 164 7.10 12.02 -2.09
CA GLY A 164 7.42 13.12 -3.02
C GLY A 164 6.34 13.43 -4.05
N SER A 165 5.16 12.81 -3.94
CA SER A 165 4.08 12.96 -4.93
C SER A 165 2.72 13.17 -4.30
N ALA A 166 1.85 13.91 -4.99
CA ALA A 166 0.50 14.23 -4.55
C ALA A 166 -0.44 13.02 -4.48
N ASN A 167 -0.35 12.18 -5.49
CA ASN A 167 -1.31 11.11 -5.75
C ASN A 167 -0.61 9.79 -6.06
N SER A 168 -1.21 9.01 -6.93
CA SER A 168 -0.65 7.77 -7.42
C SER A 168 0.55 7.99 -8.33
N ARG A 169 1.55 7.13 -8.19
CA ARG A 169 2.67 6.96 -9.13
C ARG A 169 2.48 5.72 -10.02
N ALA A 170 1.25 5.20 -10.09
CA ALA A 170 0.94 4.05 -10.94
C ALA A 170 1.40 4.28 -12.39
N ALA A 171 2.01 3.26 -12.98
CA ALA A 171 2.45 3.30 -14.38
C ALA A 171 1.26 3.33 -15.36
N LEU A 172 0.09 2.85 -14.93
CA LEU A 172 -1.15 2.88 -15.72
C LEU A 172 -2.14 3.89 -15.15
N LEU A 173 -2.63 4.78 -16.02
CA LEU A 173 -3.69 5.71 -15.69
C LEU A 173 -5.04 5.11 -16.09
N LYS A 174 -5.98 5.06 -15.14
CA LYS A 174 -7.37 4.70 -15.43
C LYS A 174 -8.13 5.93 -15.89
N ILE A 175 -8.75 5.82 -17.07
CA ILE A 175 -9.66 6.83 -17.59
C ILE A 175 -11.08 6.25 -17.45
N ASN A 176 -11.97 6.99 -16.77
CA ASN A 176 -13.38 6.63 -16.71
C ASN A 176 -14.04 7.05 -18.02
N ILE A 177 -14.47 6.08 -18.82
CA ILE A 177 -15.08 6.31 -20.13
C ILE A 177 -16.58 6.05 -20.14
N ALA A 178 -17.05 5.18 -19.27
CA ALA A 178 -18.44 4.77 -19.26
C ALA A 178 -18.87 4.19 -17.92
N ARG A 179 -20.17 4.24 -17.66
CA ARG A 179 -20.83 3.56 -16.56
C ARG A 179 -21.70 2.43 -17.12
N VAL A 180 -21.63 1.23 -16.50
CA VAL A 180 -22.54 0.14 -16.85
C VAL A 180 -23.93 0.45 -16.29
N GLU A 181 -24.91 0.60 -17.15
CA GLU A 181 -26.30 0.81 -16.75
C GLU A 181 -27.08 -0.50 -16.59
N ASN A 182 -26.79 -1.47 -17.42
CA ASN A 182 -27.42 -2.77 -17.36
C ASN A 182 -26.50 -3.87 -17.90
N PHE A 183 -26.67 -5.08 -17.37
CA PHE A 183 -25.99 -6.25 -17.89
C PHE A 183 -27.00 -7.37 -18.19
N TYR A 184 -27.15 -7.69 -19.45
CA TYR A 184 -28.05 -8.72 -19.96
C TYR A 184 -27.37 -10.10 -19.86
N LYS A 185 -27.53 -10.77 -18.73
CA LYS A 185 -26.86 -12.04 -18.40
C LYS A 185 -27.02 -13.13 -19.45
N LYS A 186 -28.22 -13.22 -20.09
CA LYS A 186 -28.50 -14.26 -21.10
C LYS A 186 -27.62 -14.11 -22.34
N ASN A 187 -27.32 -12.90 -22.73
CA ASN A 187 -26.62 -12.59 -23.99
C ASN A 187 -25.15 -12.19 -23.74
N GLY A 188 -24.74 -12.02 -22.47
CA GLY A 188 -23.39 -11.55 -22.11
C GLY A 188 -23.11 -10.09 -22.53
N VAL A 189 -24.17 -9.26 -22.73
CA VAL A 189 -24.08 -7.89 -23.24
C VAL A 189 -24.24 -6.88 -22.12
N ALA A 190 -23.39 -5.87 -22.08
CA ALA A 190 -23.51 -4.72 -21.18
C ALA A 190 -24.03 -3.49 -21.94
N ALA A 191 -25.04 -2.82 -21.41
CA ALA A 191 -25.42 -1.48 -21.81
C ALA A 191 -24.58 -0.46 -21.06
N LEU A 192 -23.93 0.44 -21.78
CA LEU A 192 -23.03 1.44 -21.22
C LEU A 192 -23.56 2.84 -21.48
N PHE A 193 -23.53 3.68 -20.44
CA PHE A 193 -23.66 5.12 -20.60
C PHE A 193 -22.26 5.73 -20.71
N LEU A 194 -21.95 6.33 -21.87
CA LEU A 194 -20.66 6.95 -22.12
C LEU A 194 -20.58 8.29 -21.40
N GLU A 195 -19.56 8.51 -20.59
CA GLU A 195 -19.31 9.73 -19.83
C GLU A 195 -18.21 10.59 -20.46
N ALA A 196 -17.29 9.99 -21.19
CA ALA A 196 -16.21 10.68 -21.89
C ALA A 196 -15.74 9.90 -23.12
N GLY A 197 -15.63 10.58 -24.26
CA GLY A 197 -15.11 9.99 -25.51
C GLY A 197 -16.01 8.93 -26.15
N GLY A 198 -15.48 8.27 -27.18
CA GLY A 198 -16.09 7.11 -27.84
C GLY A 198 -15.34 5.83 -27.51
N LEU A 199 -16.03 4.70 -27.53
CA LEU A 199 -15.43 3.37 -27.55
C LEU A 199 -15.25 2.95 -29.01
N SER A 200 -14.02 2.62 -29.40
CA SER A 200 -13.74 1.88 -30.63
C SER A 200 -13.48 0.43 -30.32
N ALA A 201 -14.00 -0.47 -31.14
CA ALA A 201 -13.74 -1.91 -31.03
C ALA A 201 -12.31 -2.25 -31.47
#